data_0869bea92c10dd3d319ba5d00faf01b8
#
_entry.id   0869bea92c10dd3d319ba5d00faf01b8
#
_cell.length_a   1.000
_cell.length_b   1.000
_cell.length_c   1.000
_cell.angle_alpha   90.00
_cell.angle_beta   90.00
_cell.angle_gamma   90.00
#
_symmetry.space_group_name_H-M   'P 1'
#
loop_
_entity.id
_entity.type
_entity.pdbx_description
1 polymer ?
#
loop_
_entity_poly.entity_id
_entity_poly.type
_entity_poly.pdbx_seq_one_letter_code
_entity_poly.pdbx_strand_id
1 'polypeptide(L)'
;MFELIFAAIAATIAAPPAPRVCDDKPVLMIVNGPTHDGPRLRAYAERIAKSGIYDRLGAYYLNAPRPVATFEGSPPANLTTLVVRFPCLANAEAFWYSALYQDVLRPLRLNPAAGDYVVTVYPEVPVRAGLAKAVGSNGYRRRFDGSRETRAKR
;
A
#
# COMPACT_ATOMS: atom_id res chain seq x y z
N MET A 1 -29.57 -41.88 -13.59
CA MET A 1 -29.72 -40.82 -12.56
C MET A 1 -28.33 -40.59 -11.96
N PHE A 2 -27.59 -39.57 -12.40
CA PHE A 2 -26.28 -39.21 -11.85
C PHE A 2 -26.50 -37.99 -10.96
N GLU A 3 -26.37 -38.17 -9.66
CA GLU A 3 -26.36 -37.05 -8.70
C GLU A 3 -24.98 -36.40 -8.74
N LEU A 4 -24.94 -35.13 -9.18
CA LEU A 4 -23.77 -34.27 -9.09
C LEU A 4 -23.69 -33.73 -7.66
N ILE A 5 -22.75 -34.24 -6.87
CA ILE A 5 -22.42 -33.72 -5.55
C ILE A 5 -21.54 -32.46 -5.78
N PHE A 6 -22.13 -31.28 -5.62
CA PHE A 6 -21.40 -30.01 -5.54
C PHE A 6 -20.75 -29.90 -4.14
N ALA A 7 -19.45 -30.19 -4.05
CA ALA A 7 -18.68 -29.88 -2.87
C ALA A 7 -18.41 -28.37 -2.84
N ALA A 8 -19.13 -27.65 -1.99
CA ALA A 8 -18.83 -26.24 -1.70
C ALA A 8 -17.51 -26.14 -0.95
N ILE A 9 -16.46 -25.66 -1.60
CA ILE A 9 -15.20 -25.30 -0.95
C ILE A 9 -15.45 -24.00 -0.18
N ALA A 10 -15.75 -24.13 1.11
CA ALA A 10 -15.78 -22.99 2.02
C ALA A 10 -14.36 -22.46 2.18
N ALA A 11 -14.06 -21.30 1.59
CA ALA A 11 -12.83 -20.59 1.84
C ALA A 11 -12.79 -20.22 3.33
N THR A 12 -11.95 -20.89 4.09
CA THR A 12 -11.73 -20.59 5.51
C THR A 12 -11.10 -19.21 5.60
N ILE A 13 -11.88 -18.20 5.96
CA ILE A 13 -11.37 -16.88 6.29
C ILE A 13 -10.61 -17.06 7.60
N ALA A 14 -9.27 -16.92 7.54
CA ALA A 14 -8.44 -16.96 8.75
C ALA A 14 -8.95 -15.91 9.75
N ALA A 15 -9.13 -16.32 11.00
CA ALA A 15 -9.51 -15.41 12.07
C ALA A 15 -8.50 -14.27 12.18
N PRO A 16 -8.94 -13.03 12.48
CA PRO A 16 -8.02 -11.92 12.69
C PRO A 16 -7.04 -12.25 13.82
N PRO A 17 -5.76 -11.85 13.70
CA PRO A 17 -4.78 -12.06 14.75
C PRO A 17 -5.21 -11.33 16.03
N ALA A 18 -4.75 -11.83 17.18
CA ALA A 18 -4.98 -11.16 18.45
C ALA A 18 -4.46 -9.71 18.40
N PRO A 19 -5.15 -8.74 19.05
CA PRO A 19 -4.71 -7.34 19.07
C PRO A 19 -3.28 -7.22 19.61
N ARG A 20 -2.43 -6.52 18.85
CA ARG A 20 -1.05 -6.24 19.24
C ARG A 20 -0.95 -4.83 19.80
N VAL A 21 0.02 -4.63 20.70
CA VAL A 21 0.41 -3.28 21.14
C VAL A 21 1.38 -2.71 20.11
N CYS A 22 1.28 -1.41 19.82
CA CYS A 22 2.21 -0.73 18.95
C CYS A 22 3.60 -0.69 19.59
N ASP A 23 4.62 -1.12 18.85
CA ASP A 23 6.02 -1.23 19.29
C ASP A 23 6.91 -0.11 18.74
N ASP A 24 6.29 0.93 18.15
CA ASP A 24 6.95 2.08 17.52
C ASP A 24 7.97 1.70 16.42
N LYS A 25 7.78 0.52 15.82
CA LYS A 25 8.56 0.08 14.66
C LYS A 25 7.72 0.26 13.39
N PRO A 26 7.99 1.32 12.60
CA PRO A 26 7.21 1.60 11.42
C PRO A 26 7.24 0.48 10.40
N VAL A 27 6.11 0.32 9.71
CA VAL A 27 5.96 -0.66 8.62
C VAL A 27 5.41 0.00 7.36
N LEU A 28 5.71 -0.61 6.23
CA LEU A 28 5.27 -0.20 4.91
C LEU A 28 4.31 -1.24 4.36
N MET A 29 3.05 -0.88 4.17
CA MET A 29 2.08 -1.70 3.45
C MET A 29 2.21 -1.38 1.97
N ILE A 30 2.58 -2.36 1.17
CA ILE A 30 2.74 -2.23 -0.28
C ILE A 30 1.58 -2.92 -0.97
N VAL A 31 0.84 -2.16 -1.78
CA VAL A 31 -0.20 -2.65 -2.67
C VAL A 31 0.35 -2.63 -4.08
N ASN A 32 0.46 -3.78 -4.71
CA ASN A 32 1.05 -3.89 -6.06
C ASN A 32 0.19 -4.81 -6.94
N GLY A 33 -0.06 -4.37 -8.18
CA GLY A 33 -0.77 -5.18 -9.15
C GLY A 33 -1.41 -4.36 -10.27
N PRO A 34 -1.88 -5.02 -11.35
CA PRO A 34 -2.55 -4.36 -12.44
C PRO A 34 -3.94 -3.86 -12.03
N THR A 35 -4.29 -2.66 -12.50
CA THR A 35 -5.63 -2.07 -12.33
C THR A 35 -6.45 -2.33 -13.60
N HIS A 36 -7.63 -2.90 -13.46
CA HIS A 36 -8.57 -3.17 -14.56
C HIS A 36 -9.66 -2.10 -14.64
N ASP A 37 -10.11 -1.57 -13.51
CA ASP A 37 -11.15 -0.53 -13.41
C ASP A 37 -10.64 0.68 -12.62
N GLY A 38 -10.08 1.64 -13.33
CA GLY A 38 -9.54 2.87 -12.75
C GLY A 38 -10.59 3.76 -12.08
N PRO A 39 -11.77 4.00 -12.67
CA PRO A 39 -12.87 4.73 -12.02
C PRO A 39 -13.26 4.13 -10.68
N ARG A 40 -13.44 2.82 -10.61
CA ARG A 40 -13.78 2.10 -9.36
C ARG A 40 -12.67 2.24 -8.32
N LEU A 41 -11.40 2.10 -8.72
CA LEU A 41 -10.28 2.29 -7.81
C LEU A 41 -10.24 3.70 -7.23
N ARG A 42 -10.53 4.74 -8.03
CA ARG A 42 -10.62 6.13 -7.55
C ARG A 42 -11.74 6.30 -6.53
N ALA A 43 -12.94 5.79 -6.83
CA ALA A 43 -14.07 5.85 -5.90
C ALA A 43 -13.76 5.17 -4.56
N TYR A 44 -13.08 4.02 -4.61
CA TYR A 44 -12.59 3.34 -3.42
C TYR A 44 -11.57 4.20 -2.64
N ALA A 45 -10.58 4.80 -3.31
CA ALA A 45 -9.58 5.65 -2.68
C ALA A 45 -10.20 6.89 -2.01
N GLU A 46 -11.17 7.53 -2.67
CA GLU A 46 -11.93 8.65 -2.10
C GLU A 46 -12.72 8.23 -0.86
N ARG A 47 -13.29 7.02 -0.86
CA ARG A 47 -14.04 6.51 0.28
C ARG A 47 -13.13 6.22 1.47
N ILE A 48 -11.91 5.70 1.23
CA ILE A 48 -10.88 5.56 2.28
C ILE A 48 -10.55 6.94 2.86
N ALA A 49 -10.22 7.91 2.03
CA ALA A 49 -9.86 9.25 2.47
C ALA A 49 -10.97 9.88 3.32
N LYS A 50 -12.23 9.85 2.85
CA LYS A 50 -13.40 10.36 3.58
C LYS A 50 -13.67 9.64 4.91
N SER A 51 -13.23 8.38 5.05
CA SER A 51 -13.42 7.63 6.28
C SER A 51 -12.54 8.10 7.43
N GLY A 52 -11.44 8.80 7.16
CA GLY A 52 -10.44 9.25 8.14
C GLY A 52 -9.73 8.11 8.85
N ILE A 53 -9.80 6.87 8.33
CA ILE A 53 -9.21 5.70 9.01
C ILE A 53 -7.69 5.78 9.06
N TYR A 54 -7.04 6.32 8.03
CA TYR A 54 -5.59 6.49 8.02
C TYR A 54 -5.14 7.51 9.06
N ASP A 55 -5.82 8.65 9.16
CA ASP A 55 -5.50 9.69 10.15
C ASP A 55 -5.59 9.13 11.57
N ARG A 56 -6.66 8.38 11.88
CA ARG A 56 -6.84 7.76 13.21
C ARG A 56 -5.76 6.73 13.55
N LEU A 57 -5.17 6.09 12.54
CA LEU A 57 -4.13 5.08 12.72
C LEU A 57 -2.72 5.62 12.48
N GLY A 58 -2.56 6.93 12.26
CA GLY A 58 -1.28 7.56 11.98
C GLY A 58 -0.65 7.09 10.66
N ALA A 59 -1.48 6.64 9.70
CA ALA A 59 -1.03 6.14 8.43
C ALA A 59 -1.08 7.20 7.34
N TYR A 60 -0.20 7.10 6.35
CA TYR A 60 -0.21 8.00 5.19
C TYR A 60 0.47 7.38 3.96
N TYR A 61 0.12 7.91 2.79
CA TYR A 61 0.72 7.50 1.53
C TYR A 61 2.13 8.07 1.36
N LEU A 62 3.08 7.22 0.93
CA LEU A 62 4.44 7.65 0.61
C LEU A 62 4.61 8.01 -0.87
N ASN A 63 3.73 7.55 -1.75
CA ASN A 63 3.83 7.79 -3.19
C ASN A 63 2.46 7.94 -3.85
N ALA A 64 2.46 8.55 -5.03
CA ALA A 64 1.35 8.41 -5.97
C ALA A 64 1.39 7.01 -6.64
N PRO A 65 0.22 6.45 -7.02
CA PRO A 65 0.14 5.04 -7.41
C PRO A 65 0.75 4.70 -8.78
N ARG A 66 1.14 5.70 -9.56
CA ARG A 66 1.72 5.52 -10.90
C ARG A 66 3.19 5.91 -10.92
N PRO A 67 4.06 5.15 -11.61
CA PRO A 67 5.46 5.54 -11.77
C PRO A 67 5.56 6.80 -12.65
N VAL A 68 6.54 7.65 -12.35
CA VAL A 68 6.90 8.82 -13.16
C VAL A 68 7.97 8.48 -14.20
N ALA A 69 8.72 7.39 -13.98
CA ALA A 69 9.73 6.87 -14.89
C ALA A 69 9.95 5.37 -14.62
N THR A 70 10.36 4.65 -15.66
CA THR A 70 10.86 3.28 -15.58
C THR A 70 12.27 3.28 -16.12
N PHE A 71 13.24 2.85 -15.31
CA PHE A 71 14.65 2.82 -15.72
C PHE A 71 15.06 1.46 -16.29
N GLU A 72 14.35 0.42 -15.94
CA GLU A 72 14.63 -0.95 -16.37
C GLU A 72 13.35 -1.78 -16.40
N GLY A 73 13.25 -2.70 -17.39
CA GLY A 73 12.13 -3.60 -17.56
C GLY A 73 10.89 -2.95 -18.20
N SER A 74 9.83 -3.74 -18.30
CA SER A 74 8.55 -3.32 -18.91
C SER A 74 7.41 -3.68 -17.96
N PRO A 75 7.05 -2.79 -17.03
CA PRO A 75 5.93 -3.05 -16.14
C PRO A 75 4.61 -3.11 -16.93
N PRO A 76 3.59 -3.84 -16.45
CA PRO A 76 2.26 -3.81 -17.04
C PRO A 76 1.75 -2.38 -17.18
N ALA A 77 1.07 -2.06 -18.30
CA ALA A 77 0.60 -0.70 -18.61
C ALA A 77 -0.26 -0.07 -17.50
N ASN A 78 -0.99 -0.90 -16.77
CA ASN A 78 -1.91 -0.46 -15.71
C ASN A 78 -1.39 -0.82 -14.29
N LEU A 79 -0.07 -1.00 -14.13
CA LEU A 79 0.49 -1.29 -12.83
C LEU A 79 0.20 -0.18 -11.84
N THR A 80 -0.33 -0.57 -10.69
CA THR A 80 -0.48 0.29 -9.52
C THR A 80 0.50 -0.19 -8.45
N THR A 81 1.33 0.71 -7.96
CA THR A 81 2.16 0.48 -6.77
C THR A 81 1.88 1.59 -5.77
N LEU A 82 1.35 1.22 -4.63
CA LEU A 82 1.02 2.16 -3.57
C LEU A 82 1.69 1.71 -2.29
N VAL A 83 2.36 2.63 -1.62
CA VAL A 83 3.03 2.40 -0.34
C VAL A 83 2.35 3.25 0.72
N VAL A 84 1.84 2.60 1.76
CA VAL A 84 1.23 3.24 2.93
C VAL A 84 2.13 2.96 4.13
N ARG A 85 2.58 4.02 4.80
CA ARG A 85 3.36 3.90 6.03
C ARG A 85 2.42 3.86 7.23
N PHE A 86 2.66 2.93 8.14
CA PHE A 86 2.02 2.85 9.46
C PHE A 86 3.06 3.00 10.56
N PRO A 87 2.68 3.55 11.74
CA PRO A 87 3.61 3.71 12.87
C PRO A 87 4.13 2.36 13.40
N CYS A 88 3.37 1.27 13.23
CA CYS A 88 3.76 -0.08 13.61
C CYS A 88 2.85 -1.12 12.96
N LEU A 89 3.21 -2.40 13.05
CA LEU A 89 2.42 -3.50 12.51
C LEU A 89 1.03 -3.57 13.13
N ALA A 90 0.89 -3.30 14.43
CA ALA A 90 -0.41 -3.30 15.11
C ALA A 90 -1.42 -2.34 14.45
N ASN A 91 -0.98 -1.15 14.01
CA ASN A 91 -1.84 -0.18 13.33
C ASN A 91 -2.20 -0.63 11.90
N ALA A 92 -1.28 -1.28 11.19
CA ALA A 92 -1.57 -1.87 9.87
C ALA A 92 -2.59 -3.02 9.99
N GLU A 93 -2.46 -3.87 11.00
CA GLU A 93 -3.43 -4.93 11.32
C GLU A 93 -4.79 -4.36 11.74
N ALA A 94 -4.80 -3.32 12.58
CA ALA A 94 -6.01 -2.62 12.99
C ALA A 94 -6.76 -2.00 11.79
N PHE A 95 -6.04 -1.46 10.81
CA PHE A 95 -6.62 -1.06 9.54
C PHE A 95 -7.22 -2.24 8.80
N TRP A 96 -6.39 -3.26 8.51
CA TRP A 96 -6.76 -4.36 7.62
C TRP A 96 -7.92 -5.18 8.15
N TYR A 97 -7.94 -5.49 9.45
CA TYR A 97 -8.98 -6.33 10.08
C TYR A 97 -10.15 -5.53 10.64
N SER A 98 -10.18 -4.21 10.50
CA SER A 98 -11.33 -3.42 10.95
C SER A 98 -12.60 -3.78 10.19
N ALA A 99 -13.75 -3.80 10.87
CA ALA A 99 -15.06 -3.96 10.22
C ALA A 99 -15.28 -2.88 9.15
N LEU A 100 -14.87 -1.65 9.40
CA LEU A 100 -14.95 -0.57 8.41
C LEU A 100 -14.20 -0.93 7.11
N TYR A 101 -12.99 -1.50 7.22
CA TYR A 101 -12.26 -1.90 6.02
C TYR A 101 -12.86 -3.14 5.38
N GLN A 102 -13.08 -4.21 6.14
CA GLN A 102 -13.49 -5.49 5.57
C GLN A 102 -14.92 -5.47 5.01
N ASP A 103 -15.85 -4.81 5.70
CA ASP A 103 -17.27 -4.91 5.38
C ASP A 103 -17.75 -3.74 4.51
N VAL A 104 -17.06 -2.58 4.56
CA VAL A 104 -17.51 -1.37 3.87
C VAL A 104 -16.55 -0.95 2.75
N LEU A 105 -15.25 -0.85 3.02
CA LEU A 105 -14.30 -0.28 2.06
C LEU A 105 -13.79 -1.32 1.06
N ARG A 106 -13.35 -2.47 1.52
CA ARG A 106 -12.78 -3.52 0.68
C ARG A 106 -13.74 -4.03 -0.40
N PRO A 107 -15.05 -4.24 -0.15
CA PRO A 107 -16.01 -4.65 -1.17
C PRO A 107 -16.12 -3.67 -2.35
N LEU A 108 -15.87 -2.38 -2.15
CA LEU A 108 -15.92 -1.37 -3.22
C LEU A 108 -14.89 -1.64 -4.34
N ARG A 109 -13.78 -2.29 -4.03
CA ARG A 109 -12.75 -2.65 -5.01
C ARG A 109 -12.73 -4.12 -5.40
N LEU A 110 -13.53 -4.98 -4.76
CA LEU A 110 -13.50 -6.44 -5.01
C LEU A 110 -14.69 -6.96 -5.81
N ASN A 111 -15.83 -6.31 -5.80
CA ASN A 111 -17.06 -6.81 -6.42
C ASN A 111 -17.66 -5.82 -7.41
N PRO A 112 -17.31 -5.91 -8.71
CA PRO A 112 -16.25 -6.72 -9.32
C PRO A 112 -14.84 -6.21 -8.96
N ALA A 113 -13.81 -7.03 -9.16
CA ALA A 113 -12.44 -6.64 -8.82
C ALA A 113 -11.96 -5.44 -9.67
N ALA A 114 -11.49 -4.38 -9.01
CA ALA A 114 -10.92 -3.21 -9.68
C ALA A 114 -9.49 -3.46 -10.20
N GLY A 115 -8.86 -4.54 -9.76
CA GLY A 115 -7.53 -4.97 -10.16
C GLY A 115 -7.08 -6.18 -9.33
N ASP A 116 -5.96 -6.78 -9.74
CA ASP A 116 -5.37 -7.95 -9.10
C ASP A 116 -4.20 -7.51 -8.22
N TYR A 117 -4.52 -7.17 -6.97
CA TYR A 117 -3.53 -6.60 -6.06
C TYR A 117 -3.03 -7.64 -5.05
N VAL A 118 -1.71 -7.68 -4.93
CA VAL A 118 -1.03 -8.30 -3.79
C VAL A 118 -0.77 -7.19 -2.75
N VAL A 119 -1.07 -7.48 -1.49
CA VAL A 119 -0.85 -6.56 -0.37
C VAL A 119 0.09 -7.23 0.61
N THR A 120 1.25 -6.60 0.81
CA THR A 120 2.32 -7.10 1.69
C THR A 120 2.72 -6.02 2.68
N VAL A 121 3.25 -6.41 3.83
CA VAL A 121 3.75 -5.49 4.85
C VAL A 121 5.21 -5.79 5.11
N TYR A 122 6.04 -4.75 5.06
CA TYR A 122 7.49 -4.82 5.29
C TYR A 122 7.88 -3.93 6.44
N PRO A 123 8.91 -4.29 7.23
CA PRO A 123 9.49 -3.37 8.19
C PRO A 123 10.15 -2.19 7.47
N GLU A 124 9.98 -0.97 8.01
CA GLU A 124 10.74 0.19 7.53
C GLU A 124 12.17 0.12 8.04
N VAL A 125 13.13 0.33 7.15
CA VAL A 125 14.54 0.45 7.54
C VAL A 125 14.78 1.84 8.15
N PRO A 126 15.36 1.95 9.36
CA PRO A 126 15.64 3.23 9.97
C PRO A 126 16.50 4.13 9.07
N VAL A 127 16.11 5.41 8.98
CA VAL A 127 16.91 6.41 8.27
C VAL A 127 18.25 6.58 8.97
N ARG A 128 19.36 6.53 8.23
CA ARG A 128 20.70 6.78 8.78
C ARG A 128 20.75 8.16 9.45
N ALA A 129 21.39 8.25 10.60
CA ALA A 129 21.46 9.48 11.40
C ALA A 129 21.90 10.73 10.60
N GLY A 130 22.86 10.58 9.68
CA GLY A 130 23.31 11.66 8.81
C GLY A 130 22.28 12.15 7.77
N LEU A 131 21.27 11.33 7.44
CA LEU A 131 20.20 11.66 6.51
C LEU A 131 18.90 12.07 7.22
N ALA A 132 18.74 11.77 8.50
CA ALA A 132 17.51 11.99 9.25
C ALA A 132 17.03 13.46 9.21
N LYS A 133 17.96 14.42 9.18
CA LYS A 133 17.65 15.85 9.08
C LYS A 133 17.32 16.33 7.67
N ALA A 134 17.64 15.53 6.65
CA ALA A 134 17.44 15.87 5.24
C ALA A 134 16.19 15.21 4.62
N VAL A 135 15.78 14.04 5.14
CA VAL A 135 14.64 13.29 4.62
C VAL A 135 13.34 13.98 5.03
N GLY A 136 12.47 14.25 4.06
CA GLY A 136 11.19 14.94 4.30
C GLY A 136 11.27 16.45 4.45
N SER A 137 12.46 17.04 4.46
CA SER A 137 12.66 18.49 4.44
C SER A 137 12.97 19.00 3.03
N ASN A 138 12.58 20.26 2.72
CA ASN A 138 13.01 20.91 1.48
C ASN A 138 14.55 21.04 1.37
N GLY A 139 15.31 20.79 2.44
CA GLY A 139 16.76 20.75 2.47
C GLY A 139 17.36 19.65 1.60
N TYR A 140 16.65 18.52 1.41
CA TYR A 140 17.07 17.48 0.49
C TYR A 140 17.05 17.97 -0.97
N ARG A 141 16.05 18.75 -1.35
CA ARG A 141 15.96 19.35 -2.70
C ARG A 141 17.07 20.39 -2.96
N ARG A 142 17.56 21.07 -1.93
CA ARG A 142 18.63 22.07 -2.08
C ARG A 142 20.01 21.45 -2.31
N ARG A 143 20.22 20.20 -1.88
CA ARG A 143 21.48 19.48 -2.09
C ARG A 143 21.52 18.74 -3.43
N PHE A 144 20.35 18.41 -3.97
CA PHE A 144 20.20 17.88 -5.33
C PHE A 144 19.76 19.03 -6.23
N ASP A 145 20.73 19.82 -6.68
CA ASP A 145 20.51 20.94 -7.62
C ASP A 145 20.20 20.48 -9.05
N GLY A 146 20.02 19.18 -9.25
CA GLY A 146 19.80 18.59 -10.57
C GLY A 146 21.08 18.46 -11.40
N SER A 147 22.26 18.81 -10.83
CA SER A 147 23.51 18.52 -11.49
C SER A 147 23.63 17.01 -11.65
N ARG A 148 23.50 16.55 -12.89
CA ARG A 148 23.88 15.18 -13.25
C ARG A 148 25.37 15.10 -12.99
N GLU A 149 25.81 14.24 -12.08
CA GLU A 149 27.21 13.85 -12.06
C GLU A 149 27.56 13.39 -13.49
N THR A 150 28.28 14.23 -14.20
CA THR A 150 28.82 13.85 -15.48
C THR A 150 29.77 12.71 -15.17
N ARG A 151 29.34 11.49 -15.53
CA ARG A 151 30.19 10.32 -15.48
C ARG A 151 31.50 10.72 -16.13
N ALA A 152 32.58 10.82 -15.35
CA ALA A 152 33.90 10.98 -15.89
C ALA A 152 34.12 9.91 -16.94
N LYS A 153 34.29 10.27 -18.19
CA LYS A 153 34.65 9.35 -19.26
C LYS A 153 36.00 8.74 -18.84
N ARG A 154 35.99 7.45 -18.53
CA ARG A 154 37.21 6.66 -18.46
C ARG A 154 37.72 6.40 -19.86
#